data_fa80cf69856541bc558a1b7040f45a18
#
_entry.id   fa80cf69856541bc558a1b7040f45a18
#
_cell.length_a   1.000
_cell.length_b   1.000
_cell.length_c   1.000
_cell.angle_alpha   90.00
_cell.angle_beta   90.00
_cell.angle_gamma   90.00
#
_symmetry.space_group_name_H-M   'P 1'
#
loop_
_entity.id
_entity.type
_entity.pdbx_description
1 polymer ?
#
loop_
_entity_poly.entity_id
_entity_poly.type
_entity_poly.pdbx_seq_one_letter_code
_entity_poly.pdbx_strand_id
1 'polypeptide(L)'
;VTGRWRIVENPGTPDSSLMVGEFVQDSGHVTGTILATSGDYRYLEGKVSGNKFMVSAVDGAHSLVFVAGIAGDGSMSGRFVGGPKWKSTWIAVKDSAATLPPSSDLVRLKPGVSTFSFTFPDVNGQPVSLDDPVFKGKVVIVEAMGTWCPNCLDEALFMKDLYEKYNGQGLEIVALCFEDPTFETSQHKIQRFINQTGANYRFLYAGPRGRESI
;
A
#
# COMPACT_ATOMS: atom_id res chain seq x y z
N VAL A 1 20.36 15.97 -3.50
CA VAL A 1 19.23 15.52 -2.66
C VAL A 1 19.54 14.22 -1.89
N THR A 2 20.75 13.68 -1.96
CA THR A 2 21.13 12.46 -1.25
C THR A 2 20.82 12.56 0.24
N GLY A 3 20.24 11.50 0.78
CA GLY A 3 19.95 11.31 2.21
C GLY A 3 18.48 11.06 2.50
N ARG A 4 18.13 11.14 3.79
CA ARG A 4 16.81 10.87 4.31
C ARG A 4 16.02 12.16 4.50
N TRP A 5 14.73 12.10 4.19
CA TRP A 5 13.84 13.26 4.11
C TRP A 5 12.55 12.98 4.88
N ARG A 6 12.15 13.93 5.69
CA ARG A 6 10.79 14.00 6.22
C ARG A 6 9.90 14.64 5.16
N ILE A 7 8.90 13.93 4.72
CA ILE A 7 7.92 14.38 3.73
C ILE A 7 6.56 14.46 4.39
N VAL A 8 5.85 15.54 4.15
CA VAL A 8 4.45 15.70 4.58
C VAL A 8 3.60 15.83 3.33
N GLU A 9 2.75 14.85 3.11
CA GLU A 9 1.75 14.85 2.05
C GLU A 9 0.53 15.64 2.50
N ASN A 10 -0.10 16.39 1.59
CA ASN A 10 -1.25 17.27 1.83
C ASN A 10 -1.12 18.14 3.10
N PRO A 11 -0.03 18.92 3.24
CA PRO A 11 0.25 19.67 4.46
C PRO A 11 -0.89 20.64 4.79
N GLY A 12 -1.27 20.68 6.08
CA GLY A 12 -2.30 21.59 6.58
C GLY A 12 -3.74 21.15 6.29
N THR A 13 -3.97 19.95 5.78
CA THR A 13 -5.31 19.39 5.56
C THR A 13 -5.61 18.22 6.52
N PRO A 14 -6.88 17.84 6.69
CA PRO A 14 -7.23 16.63 7.47
C PRO A 14 -6.62 15.34 6.90
N ASP A 15 -6.28 15.34 5.60
CA ASP A 15 -5.65 14.23 4.88
C ASP A 15 -4.12 14.28 4.91
N SER A 16 -3.56 15.09 5.81
CA SER A 16 -2.10 15.19 5.97
C SER A 16 -1.51 13.88 6.49
N SER A 17 -0.46 13.40 5.82
CA SER A 17 0.24 12.18 6.21
C SER A 17 1.75 12.35 6.20
N LEU A 18 2.44 11.61 7.08
CA LEU A 18 3.89 11.59 7.13
C LEU A 18 4.41 10.49 6.21
N MET A 19 5.43 10.84 5.43
CA MET A 19 6.21 9.91 4.60
C MET A 19 7.69 10.11 4.85
N VAL A 20 8.51 9.14 4.48
CA VAL A 20 9.97 9.21 4.56
C VAL A 20 10.55 8.96 3.17
N GLY A 21 11.28 9.93 2.64
CA GLY A 21 12.03 9.77 1.39
C GLY A 21 13.46 9.32 1.66
N GLU A 22 13.97 8.40 0.86
CA GLU A 22 15.36 7.97 0.86
C GLU A 22 15.90 8.09 -0.56
N PHE A 23 16.81 9.01 -0.78
CA PHE A 23 17.34 9.29 -2.12
C PHE A 23 18.86 9.22 -2.16
N VAL A 24 19.37 8.79 -3.30
CA VAL A 24 20.77 8.89 -3.69
C VAL A 24 20.83 9.70 -4.98
N GLN A 25 21.69 10.70 -5.01
CA GLN A 25 21.95 11.51 -6.20
C GLN A 25 23.41 11.32 -6.64
N ASP A 26 23.58 10.95 -7.89
CA ASP A 26 24.87 10.96 -8.58
C ASP A 26 24.76 11.91 -9.76
N SER A 27 25.58 12.99 -9.73
CA SER A 27 25.51 14.10 -10.70
C SER A 27 24.11 14.70 -10.76
N GLY A 28 23.38 14.52 -11.84
CA GLY A 28 21.97 14.95 -11.96
C GLY A 28 20.95 13.83 -11.76
N HIS A 29 21.39 12.58 -11.76
CA HIS A 29 20.55 11.39 -11.63
C HIS A 29 20.17 11.11 -10.18
N VAL A 30 18.92 10.73 -9.93
CA VAL A 30 18.39 10.42 -8.60
C VAL A 30 17.73 9.08 -8.61
N THR A 31 18.04 8.26 -7.64
CA THR A 31 17.34 7.00 -7.33
C THR A 31 16.89 7.00 -5.86
N GLY A 32 15.88 6.23 -5.54
CA GLY A 32 15.42 6.10 -4.17
C GLY A 32 14.02 5.56 -4.04
N THR A 33 13.41 5.79 -2.88
CA THR A 33 12.02 5.44 -2.61
C THR A 33 11.38 6.45 -1.67
N ILE A 34 10.05 6.41 -1.57
CA ILE A 34 9.28 7.12 -0.55
C ILE A 34 8.45 6.09 0.19
N LEU A 35 8.65 6.01 1.51
CA LEU A 35 7.96 5.13 2.43
C LEU A 35 6.76 5.86 3.03
N ALA A 36 5.61 5.22 3.07
CA ALA A 36 4.39 5.70 3.72
C ALA A 36 3.85 4.62 4.69
N THR A 37 2.90 4.99 5.53
CA THR A 37 2.26 4.03 6.47
C THR A 37 1.45 2.94 5.77
N SER A 38 1.07 3.17 4.51
CA SER A 38 0.33 2.21 3.67
C SER A 38 1.22 1.41 2.71
N GLY A 39 2.55 1.55 2.81
CA GLY A 39 3.52 0.88 1.92
C GLY A 39 4.54 1.84 1.33
N ASP A 40 5.18 1.47 0.24
CA ASP A 40 6.16 2.30 -0.47
C ASP A 40 5.67 2.76 -1.85
N TYR A 41 6.38 3.73 -2.41
CA TYR A 41 6.16 4.24 -3.77
C TYR A 41 7.13 3.62 -4.78
N ARG A 42 7.54 2.38 -4.54
CA ARG A 42 8.45 1.63 -5.42
C ARG A 42 9.87 2.22 -5.47
N TYR A 43 10.68 1.67 -6.35
CA TYR A 43 12.00 2.23 -6.69
C TYR A 43 11.83 3.36 -7.68
N LEU A 44 11.97 4.56 -7.18
CA LEU A 44 11.85 5.79 -7.96
C LEU A 44 13.17 6.13 -8.62
N GLU A 45 13.10 6.58 -9.87
CA GLU A 45 14.24 7.05 -10.65
C GLU A 45 13.91 8.37 -11.34
N GLY A 46 14.90 9.24 -11.47
CA GLY A 46 14.71 10.52 -12.12
C GLY A 46 15.92 11.44 -12.04
N LYS A 47 15.69 12.72 -11.87
CA LYS A 47 16.77 13.72 -11.92
C LYS A 47 16.50 14.96 -11.10
N VAL A 48 17.61 15.64 -10.76
CA VAL A 48 17.64 17.04 -10.37
C VAL A 48 18.26 17.87 -11.52
N SER A 49 17.58 18.94 -11.91
CA SER A 49 18.05 19.88 -12.92
C SER A 49 17.80 21.32 -12.45
N GLY A 50 18.88 22.04 -12.14
CA GLY A 50 18.78 23.35 -11.46
C GLY A 50 18.10 23.17 -10.10
N ASN A 51 17.01 23.88 -9.89
CA ASN A 51 16.19 23.77 -8.67
C ASN A 51 14.95 22.86 -8.83
N LYS A 52 14.91 22.00 -9.84
CA LYS A 52 13.80 21.08 -10.09
C LYS A 52 14.18 19.65 -9.75
N PHE A 53 13.39 19.01 -8.91
CA PHE A 53 13.43 17.59 -8.59
C PHE A 53 12.30 16.87 -9.30
N MET A 54 12.57 15.73 -9.91
CA MET A 54 11.57 14.85 -10.50
C MET A 54 12.04 13.40 -10.41
N VAL A 55 11.20 12.54 -9.84
CA VAL A 55 11.38 11.08 -9.81
C VAL A 55 10.07 10.39 -10.13
N SER A 56 10.17 9.20 -10.70
CA SER A 56 9.00 8.40 -11.12
C SER A 56 9.27 6.92 -11.06
N ALA A 57 8.19 6.13 -10.98
CA ALA A 57 8.18 4.71 -11.22
C ALA A 57 6.95 4.32 -12.04
N VAL A 58 7.05 3.24 -12.82
CA VAL A 58 5.92 2.64 -13.56
C VAL A 58 5.96 1.15 -13.33
N ASP A 59 4.85 0.57 -12.89
CA ASP A 59 4.70 -0.88 -12.65
C ASP A 59 3.89 -1.61 -13.73
N GLY A 60 3.61 -0.91 -14.83
CA GLY A 60 2.77 -1.41 -15.93
C GLY A 60 1.29 -1.07 -15.77
N ALA A 61 0.81 -0.81 -14.56
CA ALA A 61 -0.57 -0.40 -14.26
C ALA A 61 -0.68 1.03 -13.72
N HIS A 62 0.35 1.49 -12.98
CA HIS A 62 0.38 2.78 -12.32
C HIS A 62 1.62 3.57 -12.72
N SER A 63 1.46 4.89 -12.86
CA SER A 63 2.55 5.85 -13.05
C SER A 63 2.65 6.71 -11.81
N LEU A 64 3.73 6.54 -11.05
CA LEU A 64 4.00 7.29 -9.82
C LEU A 64 4.98 8.41 -10.15
N VAL A 65 4.58 9.66 -10.07
CA VAL A 65 5.44 10.81 -10.45
C VAL A 65 5.45 11.82 -9.31
N PHE A 66 6.64 12.10 -8.81
CA PHE A 66 6.90 13.16 -7.83
C PHE A 66 7.69 14.28 -8.49
N VAL A 67 7.17 15.52 -8.44
CA VAL A 67 7.86 16.71 -8.93
C VAL A 67 7.89 17.78 -7.84
N ALA A 68 9.00 18.49 -7.72
CA ALA A 68 9.14 19.58 -6.75
C ALA A 68 10.11 20.67 -7.20
N GLY A 69 9.93 21.84 -6.62
CA GLY A 69 10.94 22.87 -6.54
C GLY A 69 11.82 22.69 -5.30
N ILE A 70 13.13 22.93 -5.45
CA ILE A 70 14.09 22.97 -4.34
C ILE A 70 14.31 24.43 -3.98
N ALA A 71 14.02 24.81 -2.74
CA ALA A 71 14.22 26.17 -2.24
C ALA A 71 15.69 26.44 -1.88
N GLY A 72 16.03 27.71 -1.59
CA GLY A 72 17.39 28.10 -1.24
C GLY A 72 17.90 27.54 0.08
N ASP A 73 16.99 27.14 0.99
CA ASP A 73 17.29 26.43 2.25
C ASP A 73 17.40 24.91 2.06
N GLY A 74 17.25 24.42 0.84
CA GLY A 74 17.29 23.01 0.50
C GLY A 74 15.98 22.26 0.72
N SER A 75 14.92 22.89 1.26
CA SER A 75 13.61 22.26 1.36
C SER A 75 12.98 22.03 -0.02
N MET A 76 12.03 21.11 -0.10
CA MET A 76 11.30 20.81 -1.33
C MET A 76 9.81 21.02 -1.14
N SER A 77 9.15 21.51 -2.19
CA SER A 77 7.69 21.60 -2.24
C SER A 77 7.20 21.22 -3.64
N GLY A 78 6.16 20.42 -3.71
CA GLY A 78 5.75 19.88 -4.98
C GLY A 78 4.42 19.15 -4.98
N ARG A 79 4.26 18.29 -5.99
CA ARG A 79 3.06 17.50 -6.19
C ARG A 79 3.41 16.05 -6.56
N PHE A 80 2.53 15.16 -6.19
CA PHE A 80 2.48 13.78 -6.61
C PHE A 80 1.33 13.56 -7.59
N VAL A 81 1.55 12.69 -8.57
CA VAL A 81 0.53 12.22 -9.51
C VAL A 81 0.70 10.71 -9.70
N GLY A 82 -0.29 9.94 -9.24
CA GLY A 82 -0.38 8.48 -9.42
C GLY A 82 -1.45 8.06 -10.41
N GLY A 83 -2.13 9.04 -11.04
CA GLY A 83 -3.21 8.82 -12.01
C GLY A 83 -4.20 9.98 -12.05
N PRO A 84 -5.31 9.85 -12.80
CA PRO A 84 -6.28 10.95 -12.96
C PRO A 84 -6.89 11.44 -11.65
N LYS A 85 -7.15 10.51 -10.72
CA LYS A 85 -7.83 10.79 -9.44
C LYS A 85 -6.88 10.73 -8.23
N TRP A 86 -5.66 10.25 -8.39
CA TRP A 86 -4.69 10.11 -7.30
C TRP A 86 -3.62 11.18 -7.43
N LYS A 87 -3.85 12.30 -6.78
CA LYS A 87 -2.98 13.49 -6.80
C LYS A 87 -2.92 14.08 -5.40
N SER A 88 -1.74 14.55 -5.01
CA SER A 88 -1.51 15.25 -3.76
C SER A 88 -0.45 16.34 -3.90
N THR A 89 -0.39 17.23 -2.92
CA THR A 89 0.74 18.15 -2.72
C THR A 89 1.64 17.58 -1.62
N TRP A 90 2.92 18.00 -1.61
CA TRP A 90 3.83 17.58 -0.58
C TRP A 90 4.92 18.62 -0.33
N ILE A 91 5.43 18.63 0.88
CA ILE A 91 6.62 19.37 1.28
C ILE A 91 7.63 18.41 1.90
N ALA A 92 8.93 18.71 1.78
CA ALA A 92 9.98 17.90 2.39
C ALA A 92 11.10 18.73 2.95
N VAL A 93 11.64 18.28 4.08
CA VAL A 93 12.87 18.79 4.68
C VAL A 93 13.83 17.63 4.92
N LYS A 94 15.13 17.90 4.78
CA LYS A 94 16.15 16.91 5.06
C LYS A 94 16.19 16.60 6.55
N ASP A 95 16.00 15.32 6.89
CA ASP A 95 15.93 14.85 8.27
C ASP A 95 16.43 13.41 8.36
N SER A 96 17.66 13.23 8.82
CA SER A 96 18.27 11.91 8.95
C SER A 96 17.60 11.03 10.01
N ALA A 97 16.83 11.62 10.91
CA ALA A 97 16.08 10.94 11.97
C ALA A 97 14.61 10.68 11.59
N ALA A 98 14.17 11.08 10.39
CA ALA A 98 12.79 10.85 9.97
C ALA A 98 12.44 9.34 10.02
N THR A 99 11.34 9.02 10.69
CA THR A 99 10.83 7.64 10.81
C THR A 99 9.33 7.63 10.64
N LEU A 100 8.79 6.53 10.14
CA LEU A 100 7.36 6.24 10.22
C LEU A 100 7.01 5.69 11.60
N PRO A 101 5.73 5.76 12.00
CA PRO A 101 5.26 5.03 13.18
C PRO A 101 5.62 3.53 13.10
N PRO A 102 5.85 2.85 14.23
CA PRO A 102 6.05 1.41 14.26
C PRO A 102 4.88 0.68 13.59
N SER A 103 5.15 -0.40 12.87
CA SER A 103 4.09 -1.18 12.20
C SER A 103 3.04 -1.73 13.18
N SER A 104 3.43 -2.01 14.43
CA SER A 104 2.52 -2.41 15.51
C SER A 104 1.45 -1.36 15.84
N ASP A 105 1.68 -0.09 15.51
CA ASP A 105 0.73 0.99 15.76
C ASP A 105 -0.24 1.20 14.58
N LEU A 106 0.09 0.63 13.43
CA LEU A 106 -0.70 0.79 12.19
C LEU A 106 -1.84 -0.22 12.10
N VAL A 107 -1.64 -1.43 12.62
CA VAL A 107 -2.64 -2.50 12.61
C VAL A 107 -2.92 -2.95 14.04
N ARG A 108 -4.14 -2.67 14.52
CA ARG A 108 -4.59 -3.00 15.87
C ARG A 108 -6.09 -3.19 15.92
N LEU A 109 -6.56 -3.96 16.89
CA LEU A 109 -7.99 -4.04 17.17
C LEU A 109 -8.52 -2.67 17.62
N LYS A 110 -9.75 -2.33 17.21
CA LYS A 110 -10.43 -1.11 17.68
C LYS A 110 -10.59 -1.16 19.20
N PRO A 111 -10.57 0.00 19.89
CA PRO A 111 -10.81 0.05 21.33
C PRO A 111 -12.11 -0.68 21.72
N GLY A 112 -12.04 -1.54 22.74
CA GLY A 112 -13.18 -2.35 23.20
C GLY A 112 -13.42 -3.65 22.43
N VAL A 113 -12.67 -3.91 21.35
CA VAL A 113 -12.70 -5.18 20.61
C VAL A 113 -11.59 -6.08 21.12
N SER A 114 -11.95 -7.24 21.67
CA SER A 114 -10.99 -8.21 22.23
C SER A 114 -10.62 -9.33 21.25
N THR A 115 -11.44 -9.55 20.22
CA THR A 115 -11.26 -10.64 19.26
C THR A 115 -11.55 -10.13 17.85
N PHE A 116 -10.66 -10.44 16.94
CA PHE A 116 -10.87 -10.16 15.51
C PHE A 116 -11.86 -11.19 14.94
N SER A 117 -12.82 -10.73 14.16
CA SER A 117 -13.77 -11.59 13.45
C SER A 117 -14.20 -10.95 12.14
N PHE A 118 -14.60 -11.78 11.21
CA PHE A 118 -15.22 -11.34 9.95
C PHE A 118 -16.16 -12.39 9.41
N THR A 119 -17.09 -11.95 8.55
CA THR A 119 -17.88 -12.82 7.66
C THR A 119 -18.11 -12.03 6.37
N PHE A 120 -17.50 -12.48 5.27
CA PHE A 120 -17.58 -11.83 3.96
C PHE A 120 -17.77 -12.87 2.86
N PRO A 121 -18.39 -12.51 1.72
CA PRO A 121 -18.51 -13.41 0.58
C PRO A 121 -17.17 -13.64 -0.11
N ASP A 122 -16.91 -14.87 -0.51
CA ASP A 122 -15.85 -15.23 -1.44
C ASP A 122 -16.20 -14.79 -2.89
N VAL A 123 -15.32 -15.08 -3.84
CA VAL A 123 -15.53 -14.74 -5.28
C VAL A 123 -16.73 -15.46 -5.91
N ASN A 124 -17.30 -16.45 -5.27
CA ASN A 124 -18.52 -17.16 -5.70
C ASN A 124 -19.76 -16.70 -4.95
N GLY A 125 -19.63 -15.70 -4.08
CA GLY A 125 -20.71 -15.19 -3.25
C GLY A 125 -21.03 -16.06 -2.02
N GLN A 126 -20.19 -17.06 -1.70
CA GLN A 126 -20.39 -17.89 -0.53
C GLN A 126 -19.82 -17.21 0.72
N PRO A 127 -20.58 -17.13 1.81
CA PRO A 127 -20.09 -16.51 3.04
C PRO A 127 -18.95 -17.35 3.64
N VAL A 128 -17.87 -16.67 4.02
CA VAL A 128 -16.72 -17.25 4.74
C VAL A 128 -16.53 -16.47 6.03
N SER A 129 -16.54 -17.19 7.15
CA SER A 129 -16.33 -16.62 8.49
C SER A 129 -15.01 -17.10 9.08
N LEU A 130 -14.36 -16.25 9.90
CA LEU A 130 -13.18 -16.68 10.66
C LEU A 130 -13.50 -17.83 11.63
N ASP A 131 -14.77 -18.02 12.02
CA ASP A 131 -15.23 -19.11 12.87
C ASP A 131 -15.39 -20.46 12.14
N ASP A 132 -15.21 -20.48 10.81
CA ASP A 132 -15.36 -21.70 10.02
C ASP A 132 -14.33 -22.77 10.43
N PRO A 133 -14.71 -24.06 10.36
CA PRO A 133 -13.83 -25.16 10.77
C PRO A 133 -12.48 -25.19 10.07
N VAL A 134 -12.37 -24.62 8.86
CA VAL A 134 -11.13 -24.57 8.08
C VAL A 134 -10.03 -23.75 8.76
N PHE A 135 -10.37 -22.80 9.64
CA PHE A 135 -9.42 -21.94 10.36
C PHE A 135 -9.08 -22.44 11.77
N LYS A 136 -9.86 -23.39 12.31
CA LYS A 136 -9.68 -23.85 13.69
C LYS A 136 -8.32 -24.52 13.90
N GLY A 137 -7.60 -24.05 14.91
CA GLY A 137 -6.27 -24.57 15.27
C GLY A 137 -5.16 -24.21 14.30
N LYS A 138 -5.39 -23.27 13.38
CA LYS A 138 -4.41 -22.82 12.41
C LYS A 138 -3.90 -21.39 12.72
N VAL A 139 -2.74 -21.07 12.18
CA VAL A 139 -2.28 -19.68 12.06
C VAL A 139 -2.99 -19.08 10.85
N VAL A 140 -3.68 -17.96 11.05
CA VAL A 140 -4.39 -17.26 9.96
C VAL A 140 -3.76 -15.89 9.74
N ILE A 141 -3.20 -15.67 8.55
CA ILE A 141 -2.81 -14.34 8.09
C ILE A 141 -4.03 -13.70 7.45
N VAL A 142 -4.39 -12.51 7.92
CA VAL A 142 -5.46 -11.69 7.33
C VAL A 142 -4.84 -10.42 6.81
N GLU A 143 -4.92 -10.21 5.51
CA GLU A 143 -4.44 -8.99 4.84
C GLU A 143 -5.60 -8.10 4.39
N ALA A 144 -5.47 -6.79 4.55
CA ALA A 144 -6.38 -5.83 3.94
C ALA A 144 -5.79 -5.37 2.61
N MET A 145 -6.49 -5.63 1.51
CA MET A 145 -5.95 -5.36 0.18
C MET A 145 -6.98 -4.76 -0.78
N GLY A 146 -6.51 -4.36 -1.95
CA GLY A 146 -7.34 -4.00 -3.09
C GLY A 146 -6.63 -4.32 -4.40
N THR A 147 -7.38 -4.77 -5.42
CA THR A 147 -6.82 -5.11 -6.75
C THR A 147 -6.21 -3.91 -7.47
N TRP A 148 -6.48 -2.72 -6.99
CA TRP A 148 -5.97 -1.42 -7.45
C TRP A 148 -4.67 -0.99 -6.77
N CYS A 149 -4.20 -1.73 -5.78
CA CYS A 149 -3.02 -1.38 -4.96
C CYS A 149 -1.77 -2.06 -5.54
N PRO A 150 -0.73 -1.30 -5.94
CA PRO A 150 0.50 -1.89 -6.49
C PRO A 150 1.25 -2.77 -5.48
N ASN A 151 1.33 -2.35 -4.22
CA ASN A 151 2.02 -3.11 -3.17
C ASN A 151 1.30 -4.43 -2.86
N CYS A 152 -0.04 -4.44 -2.96
CA CYS A 152 -0.82 -5.67 -2.79
C CYS A 152 -0.56 -6.69 -3.92
N LEU A 153 -0.21 -6.22 -5.13
CA LEU A 153 0.18 -7.11 -6.21
C LEU A 153 1.50 -7.85 -5.87
N ASP A 154 2.49 -7.11 -5.36
CA ASP A 154 3.78 -7.72 -4.96
C ASP A 154 3.61 -8.64 -3.76
N GLU A 155 2.81 -8.19 -2.77
CA GLU A 155 2.49 -8.99 -1.58
C GLU A 155 1.79 -10.29 -1.94
N ALA A 156 0.83 -10.26 -2.88
CA ALA A 156 0.12 -11.46 -3.32
C ALA A 156 1.04 -12.54 -3.91
N LEU A 157 2.08 -12.13 -4.64
CA LEU A 157 3.09 -13.07 -5.16
C LEU A 157 3.89 -13.72 -4.03
N PHE A 158 4.29 -12.94 -3.04
CA PHE A 158 4.98 -13.46 -1.84
C PHE A 158 4.07 -14.36 -1.00
N MET A 159 2.82 -13.94 -0.77
CA MET A 159 1.84 -14.71 0.02
C MET A 159 1.48 -16.04 -0.64
N LYS A 160 1.42 -16.08 -1.96
CA LYS A 160 1.25 -17.34 -2.71
C LYS A 160 2.33 -18.35 -2.36
N ASP A 161 3.60 -17.96 -2.47
CA ASP A 161 4.74 -18.85 -2.18
C ASP A 161 4.74 -19.27 -0.70
N LEU A 162 4.39 -18.35 0.19
CA LEU A 162 4.25 -18.63 1.62
C LEU A 162 3.15 -19.64 1.89
N TYR A 163 1.98 -19.48 1.24
CA TYR A 163 0.86 -20.39 1.36
C TYR A 163 1.19 -21.78 0.83
N GLU A 164 1.80 -21.88 -0.35
CA GLU A 164 2.27 -23.16 -0.91
C GLU A 164 3.19 -23.90 0.05
N LYS A 165 4.09 -23.16 0.71
CA LYS A 165 5.07 -23.76 1.63
C LYS A 165 4.48 -24.23 2.95
N TYR A 166 3.50 -23.52 3.51
CA TYR A 166 3.06 -23.71 4.91
C TYR A 166 1.59 -24.12 5.09
N ASN A 167 0.76 -24.13 4.05
CA ASN A 167 -0.64 -24.52 4.17
C ASN A 167 -0.79 -25.93 4.76
N GLY A 168 -0.02 -26.90 4.29
CA GLY A 168 0.02 -28.26 4.83
C GLY A 168 0.54 -28.36 6.28
N GLN A 169 1.10 -27.29 6.82
CA GLN A 169 1.62 -27.19 8.18
C GLN A 169 0.73 -26.33 9.10
N GLY A 170 -0.48 -25.98 8.65
CA GLY A 170 -1.47 -25.28 9.44
C GLY A 170 -1.49 -23.76 9.25
N LEU A 171 -1.03 -23.25 8.09
CA LEU A 171 -1.22 -21.85 7.69
C LEU A 171 -2.49 -21.73 6.84
N GLU A 172 -3.29 -20.70 7.12
CA GLU A 172 -4.30 -20.14 6.21
C GLU A 172 -4.02 -18.67 5.93
N ILE A 173 -4.37 -18.22 4.73
CA ILE A 173 -4.26 -16.80 4.33
C ILE A 173 -5.63 -16.35 3.80
N VAL A 174 -6.06 -15.17 4.23
CA VAL A 174 -7.32 -14.55 3.81
C VAL A 174 -7.06 -13.11 3.41
N ALA A 175 -7.32 -12.79 2.15
CA ALA A 175 -7.30 -11.43 1.62
C ALA A 175 -8.69 -10.80 1.74
N LEU A 176 -8.82 -9.75 2.53
CA LEU A 176 -10.01 -8.92 2.64
C LEU A 176 -9.93 -7.81 1.59
N CYS A 177 -10.68 -7.95 0.50
CA CYS A 177 -10.63 -7.06 -0.65
C CYS A 177 -11.56 -5.87 -0.48
N PHE A 178 -11.01 -4.67 -0.40
CA PHE A 178 -11.73 -3.40 -0.39
C PHE A 178 -11.74 -2.81 -1.81
N GLU A 179 -12.88 -2.86 -2.47
CA GLU A 179 -13.02 -2.62 -3.91
C GLU A 179 -14.06 -1.53 -4.26
N ASP A 180 -14.82 -1.76 -5.31
CA ASP A 180 -15.95 -0.92 -5.69
C ASP A 180 -17.13 -1.11 -4.71
N PRO A 181 -18.15 -0.23 -4.75
CA PRO A 181 -19.23 -0.24 -3.75
C PRO A 181 -20.07 -1.51 -3.68
N THR A 182 -20.09 -2.34 -4.75
CA THR A 182 -20.88 -3.58 -4.73
C THR A 182 -20.06 -4.81 -5.04
N PHE A 183 -20.52 -5.96 -4.56
CA PHE A 183 -19.91 -7.26 -4.83
C PHE A 183 -19.88 -7.56 -6.33
N GLU A 184 -20.98 -7.32 -7.04
CA GLU A 184 -21.13 -7.64 -8.46
C GLU A 184 -20.11 -6.90 -9.33
N THR A 185 -19.82 -5.63 -9.00
CA THR A 185 -18.81 -4.83 -9.73
C THR A 185 -17.38 -5.23 -9.39
N SER A 186 -17.17 -5.81 -8.21
CA SER A 186 -15.85 -6.14 -7.65
C SER A 186 -15.42 -7.58 -7.94
N GLN A 187 -16.36 -8.52 -7.99
CA GLN A 187 -16.11 -9.94 -8.19
C GLN A 187 -15.18 -10.24 -9.37
N HIS A 188 -15.44 -9.65 -10.54
CA HIS A 188 -14.64 -9.87 -11.74
C HIS A 188 -13.21 -9.30 -11.61
N LYS A 189 -13.03 -8.24 -10.85
CA LYS A 189 -11.71 -7.63 -10.61
C LYS A 189 -10.88 -8.54 -9.71
N ILE A 190 -11.49 -9.01 -8.62
CA ILE A 190 -10.84 -9.95 -7.69
C ILE A 190 -10.47 -11.24 -8.43
N GLN A 191 -11.39 -11.81 -9.21
CA GLN A 191 -11.10 -13.02 -9.98
C GLN A 191 -9.99 -12.83 -11.01
N ARG A 192 -9.95 -11.66 -11.68
CA ARG A 192 -8.86 -11.32 -12.60
C ARG A 192 -7.53 -11.23 -11.88
N PHE A 193 -7.50 -10.58 -10.71
CA PHE A 193 -6.30 -10.47 -9.87
C PHE A 193 -5.78 -11.85 -9.47
N ILE A 194 -6.65 -12.74 -8.98
CA ILE A 194 -6.31 -14.13 -8.65
C ILE A 194 -5.69 -14.84 -9.86
N ASN A 195 -6.31 -14.72 -11.03
CA ASN A 195 -5.81 -15.36 -12.25
C ASN A 195 -4.45 -14.79 -12.71
N GLN A 196 -4.23 -13.50 -12.56
CA GLN A 196 -2.98 -12.84 -12.95
C GLN A 196 -1.81 -13.17 -12.00
N THR A 197 -2.06 -13.24 -10.72
CA THR A 197 -1.04 -13.55 -9.69
C THR A 197 -0.82 -15.05 -9.53
N GLY A 198 -1.81 -15.86 -9.90
CA GLY A 198 -1.86 -17.27 -9.57
C GLY A 198 -2.01 -17.53 -8.07
N ALA A 199 -2.52 -16.54 -7.32
CA ALA A 199 -2.78 -16.67 -5.89
C ALA A 199 -3.74 -17.83 -5.61
N ASN A 200 -3.40 -18.65 -4.63
CA ASN A 200 -4.04 -19.93 -4.33
C ASN A 200 -4.63 -20.00 -2.91
N TYR A 201 -4.79 -18.85 -2.28
CA TYR A 201 -5.41 -18.65 -0.99
C TYR A 201 -6.76 -17.91 -1.12
N ARG A 202 -7.42 -17.56 0.01
CA ARG A 202 -8.80 -17.06 -0.01
C ARG A 202 -8.85 -15.55 -0.23
N PHE A 203 -9.73 -15.12 -1.15
CA PHE A 203 -10.07 -13.72 -1.40
C PHE A 203 -11.54 -13.48 -1.08
N LEU A 204 -11.83 -12.50 -0.22
CA LEU A 204 -13.17 -12.17 0.23
C LEU A 204 -13.46 -10.70 -0.08
N TYR A 205 -14.65 -10.40 -0.56
CA TYR A 205 -15.07 -9.02 -0.74
C TYR A 205 -15.49 -8.42 0.61
N ALA A 206 -14.68 -7.49 1.12
CA ALA A 206 -14.87 -6.88 2.45
C ALA A 206 -15.62 -5.53 2.41
N GLY A 207 -15.96 -5.05 1.21
CA GLY A 207 -16.72 -3.82 1.04
C GLY A 207 -16.04 -2.77 0.16
N PRO A 208 -16.57 -1.56 0.12
CA PRO A 208 -16.01 -0.48 -0.67
C PRO A 208 -14.68 0.01 -0.08
N ARG A 209 -13.79 0.46 -0.98
CA ARG A 209 -12.58 1.15 -0.56
C ARG A 209 -12.92 2.51 0.07
N GLY A 210 -12.30 2.84 1.18
CA GLY A 210 -12.48 4.10 1.89
C GLY A 210 -12.03 4.02 3.35
N ARG A 211 -11.82 5.19 3.99
CA ARG A 211 -11.38 5.26 5.39
C ARG A 211 -12.40 4.69 6.38
N GLU A 212 -13.67 4.68 6.02
CA GLU A 212 -14.75 4.17 6.89
C GLU A 212 -14.89 2.65 6.83
N SER A 213 -14.17 1.99 5.90
CA SER A 213 -14.29 0.56 5.64
C SER A 213 -13.26 -0.28 6.41
N ILE A 214 -12.32 0.37 7.12
CA ILE A 214 -11.23 -0.28 7.84
C ILE A 214 -11.32 0.01 9.35
#